data_e9d69f0e4ca86890e0038a05a44ee931
#
_entry.id   e9d69f0e4ca86890e0038a05a44ee931
#
_cell.length_a   1.000
_cell.length_b   1.000
_cell.length_c   1.000
_cell.angle_alpha   90.00
_cell.angle_beta   90.00
_cell.angle_gamma   90.00
#
_symmetry.space_group_name_H-M   'P 1'
#
loop_
_entity.id
_entity.type
_entity.pdbx_description
1 polymer ?
#
loop_
_entity_poly.entity_id
_entity_poly.type
_entity_poly.pdbx_seq_one_letter_code
_entity_poly.pdbx_strand_id
1 'polypeptide(L)'
;MSELLPGDARAVAEHVPPADAALPVDLATYYTEAGMDYGAWSRNFNMHFGFYRWGLNPLALESMLEEMSRQVFRRLDLVAGMKVLDLGCGLGAPARALIAQHEVATTAVSKVEWQIAMARSLSEGQSARGSIEWKLGDFTALDLPTGAYQAAFSIEAACHAAGSGKEPFVKECSRLLQRGAKLVVADGFMKRTDGMPRWYAALLGTMTRAWAVESFADLSAFTACLERHGFQVLATEEISWRIAPSALHVPRVTLKFLAGELVLRRKRLNSVRWGHVVACLIAPLIGLGRRYFGYFLITAQKR
;
A
#
# COMPACT_ATOMS: atom_id res chain seq x y z
N MET A 1 -30.48 -18.77 48.60
CA MET A 1 -30.13 -19.76 47.56
C MET A 1 -30.81 -19.30 46.29
N SER A 2 -30.10 -18.66 45.44
CA SER A 2 -30.48 -18.37 44.06
C SER A 2 -29.18 -18.23 43.28
N GLU A 3 -28.96 -19.18 42.40
CA GLU A 3 -27.78 -19.32 41.54
C GLU A 3 -27.79 -18.24 40.49
N LEU A 4 -26.67 -17.52 40.38
CA LEU A 4 -26.35 -16.65 39.25
C LEU A 4 -25.73 -17.50 38.13
N LEU A 5 -26.40 -17.56 37.00
CA LEU A 5 -25.86 -18.13 35.74
C LEU A 5 -24.84 -17.20 35.11
N PRO A 6 -23.79 -17.72 34.49
CA PRO A 6 -22.75 -16.90 33.85
C PRO A 6 -23.25 -16.35 32.51
N GLY A 7 -22.93 -15.08 32.26
CA GLY A 7 -23.34 -14.32 31.11
C GLY A 7 -22.77 -14.81 29.77
N ASP A 8 -23.60 -14.66 28.78
CA ASP A 8 -23.39 -14.93 27.36
C ASP A 8 -22.09 -14.33 26.81
N ALA A 9 -21.18 -15.20 26.42
CA ALA A 9 -20.14 -14.89 25.44
C ALA A 9 -20.81 -14.77 24.07
N ARG A 10 -21.20 -13.57 23.68
CA ARG A 10 -21.64 -13.30 22.30
C ARG A 10 -20.47 -13.54 21.36
N ALA A 11 -20.58 -14.61 20.58
CA ALA A 11 -19.72 -14.98 19.49
C ALA A 11 -19.52 -13.78 18.55
N VAL A 12 -18.26 -13.41 18.35
CA VAL A 12 -17.86 -12.56 17.22
C VAL A 12 -18.18 -13.36 15.97
N ALA A 13 -19.21 -12.97 15.26
CA ALA A 13 -19.56 -13.56 13.99
C ALA A 13 -18.41 -13.27 13.01
N GLU A 14 -17.60 -14.28 12.73
CA GLU A 14 -16.68 -14.29 11.62
C GLU A 14 -17.49 -14.09 10.34
N HIS A 15 -17.18 -13.02 9.63
CA HIS A 15 -17.80 -12.73 8.34
C HIS A 15 -17.21 -13.70 7.30
N VAL A 16 -17.84 -14.86 7.15
CA VAL A 16 -17.54 -15.82 6.08
C VAL A 16 -18.12 -15.24 4.77
N PRO A 17 -17.28 -14.95 3.76
CA PRO A 17 -17.78 -14.51 2.47
C PRO A 17 -18.62 -15.63 1.83
N PRO A 18 -19.63 -15.31 0.99
CA PRO A 18 -20.46 -16.32 0.36
C PRO A 18 -19.63 -17.25 -0.54
N ALA A 19 -19.94 -18.54 -0.51
CA ALA A 19 -19.20 -19.64 -1.13
C ALA A 19 -19.06 -19.60 -2.67
N ASP A 20 -19.66 -18.64 -3.37
CA ASP A 20 -19.63 -18.47 -4.83
C ASP A 20 -18.74 -17.31 -5.32
N ALA A 21 -17.93 -16.70 -4.46
CA ALA A 21 -16.98 -15.70 -4.93
C ALA A 21 -15.78 -16.42 -5.57
N ALA A 22 -15.59 -16.25 -6.88
CA ALA A 22 -14.35 -16.64 -7.54
C ALA A 22 -13.15 -16.22 -6.69
N LEU A 23 -12.20 -17.14 -6.45
CA LEU A 23 -11.00 -16.87 -5.67
C LEU A 23 -10.34 -15.58 -6.19
N PRO A 24 -9.91 -14.67 -5.33
CA PRO A 24 -9.22 -13.49 -5.78
C PRO A 24 -7.99 -13.89 -6.60
N VAL A 25 -7.75 -13.20 -7.70
CA VAL A 25 -6.54 -13.38 -8.51
C VAL A 25 -5.35 -13.25 -7.56
N ASP A 26 -4.40 -14.19 -7.60
CA ASP A 26 -3.20 -14.08 -6.77
C ASP A 26 -2.38 -12.85 -7.17
N LEU A 27 -1.60 -12.34 -6.23
CA LEU A 27 -0.87 -11.08 -6.37
C LEU A 27 0.11 -11.11 -7.56
N ALA A 28 0.80 -12.22 -7.79
CA ALA A 28 1.78 -12.35 -8.86
C ALA A 28 1.09 -12.30 -10.22
N THR A 29 0.00 -13.03 -10.40
CA THR A 29 -0.84 -13.00 -11.60
C THR A 29 -1.41 -11.60 -11.85
N TYR A 30 -1.95 -10.93 -10.82
CA TYR A 30 -2.47 -9.56 -10.96
C TYR A 30 -1.40 -8.62 -11.51
N TYR A 31 -0.22 -8.57 -10.88
CA TYR A 31 0.84 -7.67 -11.35
C TYR A 31 1.47 -8.09 -12.67
N THR A 32 1.49 -9.38 -13.00
CA THR A 32 1.96 -9.86 -14.31
C THR A 32 1.06 -9.35 -15.42
N GLU A 33 -0.25 -9.33 -15.21
CA GLU A 33 -1.22 -8.95 -16.22
C GLU A 33 -1.49 -7.43 -16.28
N ALA A 34 -1.64 -6.78 -15.12
CA ALA A 34 -2.04 -5.37 -15.02
C ALA A 34 -0.90 -4.42 -14.60
N GLY A 35 0.24 -4.93 -14.15
CA GLY A 35 1.29 -4.08 -13.58
C GLY A 35 1.90 -3.08 -14.55
N MET A 36 2.03 -3.42 -15.83
CA MET A 36 2.52 -2.49 -16.86
C MET A 36 1.55 -1.34 -17.16
N ASP A 37 0.26 -1.49 -16.83
CA ASP A 37 -0.75 -0.46 -17.04
C ASP A 37 -0.51 0.76 -16.15
N TYR A 38 0.23 0.60 -15.03
CA TYR A 38 0.69 1.70 -14.18
C TYR A 38 1.61 2.70 -14.89
N GLY A 39 2.21 2.34 -16.03
CA GLY A 39 2.90 3.28 -16.91
C GLY A 39 1.99 4.37 -17.49
N ALA A 40 0.66 4.13 -17.56
CA ALA A 40 -0.32 5.16 -17.91
C ALA A 40 -0.61 6.11 -16.75
N TRP A 41 -0.45 5.65 -15.50
CA TRP A 41 -0.65 6.41 -14.29
C TRP A 41 0.53 7.34 -13.99
N SER A 42 1.75 6.82 -14.00
CA SER A 42 2.96 7.55 -13.63
C SER A 42 4.10 7.29 -14.62
N ARG A 43 4.76 8.35 -15.06
CA ARG A 43 5.95 8.26 -15.91
C ARG A 43 7.14 7.62 -15.19
N ASN A 44 7.21 7.84 -13.87
CA ASN A 44 8.24 7.29 -12.99
C ASN A 44 7.85 5.94 -12.40
N PHE A 45 6.67 5.40 -12.80
CA PHE A 45 6.10 4.16 -12.30
C PHE A 45 5.83 4.18 -10.78
N ASN A 46 5.36 5.32 -10.25
CA ASN A 46 4.74 5.33 -8.94
C ASN A 46 3.43 4.53 -8.98
N MET A 47 3.29 3.57 -8.09
CA MET A 47 2.14 2.64 -8.06
C MET A 47 1.20 2.93 -6.88
N HIS A 48 1.17 4.17 -6.43
CA HIS A 48 0.40 4.64 -5.27
C HIS A 48 -0.30 5.95 -5.58
N PHE A 49 -1.21 6.38 -4.70
CA PHE A 49 -1.85 7.69 -4.78
C PHE A 49 -0.88 8.81 -4.35
N GLY A 50 -1.16 10.01 -4.85
CA GLY A 50 -0.36 11.20 -4.56
C GLY A 50 -0.88 11.96 -3.36
N PHE A 51 0.01 12.69 -2.69
CA PHE A 51 -0.31 13.59 -1.58
C PHE A 51 -0.39 15.03 -2.08
N TYR A 52 -1.56 15.65 -2.00
CA TYR A 52 -1.72 17.07 -2.28
C TYR A 52 -1.37 17.91 -1.05
N ARG A 53 -0.53 18.92 -1.24
CA ARG A 53 -0.32 20.01 -0.28
C ARG A 53 -0.59 21.36 -0.95
N TRP A 54 -0.92 22.36 -0.15
CA TRP A 54 -1.08 23.72 -0.65
C TRP A 54 0.18 24.18 -1.40
N GLY A 55 -0.03 24.84 -2.54
CA GLY A 55 1.04 25.28 -3.43
C GLY A 55 1.45 24.28 -4.52
N LEU A 56 1.00 23.02 -4.47
CA LEU A 56 1.12 22.10 -5.60
C LEU A 56 -0.02 22.37 -6.61
N ASN A 57 0.30 22.22 -7.89
CA ASN A 57 -0.73 22.20 -8.92
C ASN A 57 -1.51 20.88 -8.84
N PRO A 58 -2.83 20.89 -8.53
CA PRO A 58 -3.62 19.66 -8.44
C PRO A 58 -3.78 18.93 -9.79
N LEU A 59 -3.45 19.58 -10.90
CA LEU A 59 -3.43 18.94 -12.22
C LEU A 59 -2.08 18.24 -12.53
N ALA A 60 -1.04 18.47 -11.74
CA ALA A 60 0.27 17.85 -11.88
C ALA A 60 0.35 16.56 -11.04
N LEU A 61 -0.21 15.47 -11.57
CA LEU A 61 -0.28 14.17 -10.87
C LEU A 61 1.09 13.72 -10.35
N GLU A 62 2.12 13.74 -11.20
CA GLU A 62 3.46 13.25 -10.84
C GLU A 62 4.02 13.99 -9.60
N SER A 63 3.82 15.31 -9.51
CA SER A 63 4.26 16.08 -8.35
C SER A 63 3.56 15.67 -7.04
N MET A 64 2.32 15.23 -7.10
CA MET A 64 1.59 14.70 -5.94
C MET A 64 2.10 13.30 -5.56
N LEU A 65 2.43 12.44 -6.55
CA LEU A 65 3.02 11.12 -6.32
C LEU A 65 4.38 11.24 -5.63
N GLU A 66 5.25 12.11 -6.13
CA GLU A 66 6.54 12.43 -5.51
C GLU A 66 6.37 13.02 -4.10
N GLU A 67 5.34 13.87 -3.88
CA GLU A 67 5.09 14.45 -2.56
C GLU A 67 4.66 13.39 -1.55
N MET A 68 3.94 12.34 -1.95
CA MET A 68 3.65 11.20 -1.06
C MET A 68 4.94 10.55 -0.56
N SER A 69 5.87 10.25 -1.46
CA SER A 69 7.17 9.70 -1.08
C SER A 69 7.91 10.63 -0.11
N ARG A 70 7.93 11.94 -0.38
CA ARG A 70 8.55 12.93 0.53
C ARG A 70 7.90 12.98 1.90
N GLN A 71 6.56 12.85 1.98
CA GLN A 71 5.83 12.79 3.25
C GLN A 71 6.21 11.57 4.08
N VAL A 72 6.44 10.42 3.43
CA VAL A 72 6.94 9.21 4.07
C VAL A 72 8.38 9.42 4.56
N PHE A 73 9.29 9.91 3.71
CA PHE A 73 10.70 10.08 4.05
C PHE A 73 10.93 11.07 5.21
N ARG A 74 10.16 12.16 5.27
CA ARG A 74 10.24 13.14 6.38
C ARG A 74 9.93 12.54 7.75
N ARG A 75 9.17 11.45 7.81
CA ARG A 75 8.77 10.78 9.06
C ARG A 75 9.75 9.68 9.50
N LEU A 76 10.71 9.33 8.65
CA LEU A 76 11.71 8.30 8.94
C LEU A 76 12.91 8.82 9.73
N ASP A 77 13.08 10.15 9.87
CA ASP A 77 14.25 10.80 10.52
C ASP A 77 15.58 10.27 9.97
N LEU A 78 15.70 10.29 8.66
CA LEU A 78 16.85 9.69 7.95
C LEU A 78 18.16 10.44 8.24
N VAL A 79 19.18 9.66 8.53
CA VAL A 79 20.57 10.11 8.70
C VAL A 79 21.46 9.36 7.70
N ALA A 80 22.51 10.02 7.22
CA ALA A 80 23.48 9.41 6.31
C ALA A 80 24.03 8.08 6.85
N GLY A 81 24.14 7.08 5.98
CA GLY A 81 24.62 5.74 6.31
C GLY A 81 23.55 4.78 6.87
N MET A 82 22.32 5.23 7.09
CA MET A 82 21.23 4.33 7.53
C MET A 82 20.93 3.27 6.49
N LYS A 83 20.58 2.07 6.99
CA LYS A 83 19.96 0.99 6.19
C LYS A 83 18.45 1.11 6.29
N VAL A 84 17.78 1.21 5.15
CA VAL A 84 16.34 1.45 5.03
C VAL A 84 15.69 0.31 4.25
N LEU A 85 14.50 -0.14 4.69
CA LEU A 85 13.68 -1.09 3.95
C LEU A 85 12.54 -0.37 3.22
N ASP A 86 12.36 -0.66 1.93
CA ASP A 86 11.15 -0.39 1.16
C ASP A 86 10.38 -1.70 1.00
N LEU A 87 9.29 -1.86 1.77
CA LEU A 87 8.52 -3.09 1.86
C LEU A 87 7.33 -3.06 0.90
N GLY A 88 7.50 -3.69 -0.24
CA GLY A 88 6.55 -3.66 -1.35
C GLY A 88 6.88 -2.56 -2.36
N CYS A 89 8.11 -2.50 -2.81
CA CYS A 89 8.66 -1.42 -3.64
C CYS A 89 8.03 -1.29 -5.03
N GLY A 90 7.27 -2.28 -5.51
CA GLY A 90 6.74 -2.31 -6.87
C GLY A 90 7.85 -2.10 -7.90
N LEU A 91 7.70 -1.10 -8.78
CA LEU A 91 8.71 -0.73 -9.77
C LEU A 91 9.77 0.24 -9.21
N GLY A 92 9.82 0.43 -7.89
CA GLY A 92 10.90 1.07 -7.15
C GLY A 92 10.97 2.60 -7.25
N ALA A 93 9.91 3.28 -7.65
CA ALA A 93 9.93 4.74 -7.76
C ALA A 93 10.23 5.44 -6.43
N PRO A 94 9.60 5.07 -5.27
CA PRO A 94 9.96 5.62 -3.98
C PRO A 94 11.42 5.33 -3.59
N ALA A 95 11.90 4.09 -3.80
CA ALA A 95 13.29 3.74 -3.48
C ALA A 95 14.30 4.56 -4.28
N ARG A 96 14.09 4.75 -5.59
CA ARG A 96 14.93 5.63 -6.44
C ARG A 96 14.89 7.07 -5.95
N ALA A 97 13.70 7.60 -5.63
CA ALA A 97 13.56 8.95 -5.11
C ALA A 97 14.25 9.13 -3.75
N LEU A 98 14.25 8.08 -2.91
CA LEU A 98 14.91 8.09 -1.61
C LEU A 98 16.42 8.26 -1.76
N ILE A 99 17.07 7.39 -2.53
CA ILE A 99 18.54 7.43 -2.69
C ILE A 99 19.03 8.63 -3.51
N ALA A 100 18.19 9.21 -4.35
CA ALA A 100 18.52 10.45 -5.05
C ALA A 100 18.66 11.64 -4.08
N GLN A 101 17.92 11.62 -2.96
CA GLN A 101 17.85 12.72 -1.99
C GLN A 101 18.68 12.47 -0.73
N HIS A 102 18.87 11.20 -0.33
CA HIS A 102 19.49 10.81 0.95
C HIS A 102 20.63 9.83 0.74
N GLU A 103 21.66 9.97 1.54
CA GLU A 103 22.84 9.08 1.58
C GLU A 103 22.51 7.86 2.47
N VAL A 104 21.67 6.95 1.97
CA VAL A 104 21.22 5.75 2.69
C VAL A 104 21.40 4.50 1.84
N ALA A 105 21.50 3.32 2.49
CA ALA A 105 21.51 2.03 1.84
C ALA A 105 20.10 1.44 1.91
N THR A 106 19.42 1.36 0.79
CA THR A 106 18.03 0.88 0.72
C THR A 106 17.98 -0.56 0.24
N THR A 107 17.28 -1.44 0.95
CA THR A 107 16.87 -2.75 0.45
C THR A 107 15.40 -2.65 0.04
N ALA A 108 15.14 -2.73 -1.27
CA ALA A 108 13.81 -2.59 -1.85
C ALA A 108 13.25 -3.97 -2.24
N VAL A 109 12.12 -4.33 -1.63
CA VAL A 109 11.57 -5.69 -1.69
C VAL A 109 10.29 -5.73 -2.51
N SER A 110 10.19 -6.66 -3.45
CA SER A 110 8.95 -7.06 -4.11
C SER A 110 8.85 -8.58 -4.22
N LYS A 111 7.64 -9.11 -4.14
CA LYS A 111 7.33 -10.54 -4.37
C LYS A 111 7.22 -10.88 -5.86
N VAL A 112 7.25 -9.89 -6.73
CA VAL A 112 7.01 -10.03 -8.17
C VAL A 112 8.33 -9.88 -8.93
N GLU A 113 8.81 -10.97 -9.53
CA GLU A 113 10.14 -11.05 -10.14
C GLU A 113 10.35 -10.01 -11.25
N TRP A 114 9.39 -9.87 -12.18
CA TRP A 114 9.53 -8.90 -13.27
C TRP A 114 9.58 -7.45 -12.77
N GLN A 115 8.92 -7.13 -11.61
CA GLN A 115 9.01 -5.80 -11.00
C GLN A 115 10.45 -5.52 -10.55
N ILE A 116 11.11 -6.48 -9.92
CA ILE A 116 12.50 -6.33 -9.50
C ILE A 116 13.43 -6.16 -10.71
N ALA A 117 13.24 -6.95 -11.76
CA ALA A 117 14.02 -6.81 -13.00
C ALA A 117 13.84 -5.42 -13.64
N MET A 118 12.58 -4.96 -13.76
CA MET A 118 12.25 -3.65 -14.30
C MET A 118 12.74 -2.50 -13.42
N ALA A 119 12.58 -2.60 -12.10
CA ALA A 119 13.07 -1.60 -11.14
C ALA A 119 14.57 -1.42 -11.22
N ARG A 120 15.32 -2.51 -11.38
CA ARG A 120 16.77 -2.50 -11.60
C ARG A 120 17.13 -1.77 -12.89
N SER A 121 16.48 -2.12 -14.02
CA SER A 121 16.70 -1.45 -15.30
C SER A 121 16.35 0.04 -15.26
N LEU A 122 15.25 0.42 -14.60
CA LEU A 122 14.85 1.82 -14.41
C LEU A 122 15.83 2.63 -13.55
N SER A 123 16.73 1.97 -12.84
CA SER A 123 17.74 2.62 -11.97
C SER A 123 19.09 2.81 -12.63
N GLU A 124 19.31 2.13 -13.77
CA GLU A 124 20.58 2.21 -14.49
C GLU A 124 20.88 3.64 -14.95
N GLY A 125 22.09 4.09 -14.74
CA GLY A 125 22.55 5.43 -15.14
C GLY A 125 21.96 6.59 -14.33
N GLN A 126 21.14 6.35 -13.30
CA GLN A 126 20.65 7.41 -12.43
C GLN A 126 21.72 7.83 -11.41
N SER A 127 21.90 9.15 -11.28
CA SER A 127 22.73 9.70 -10.20
C SER A 127 22.03 9.52 -8.86
N ALA A 128 22.76 9.02 -7.86
CA ALA A 128 22.24 8.77 -6.53
C ALA A 128 23.27 9.13 -5.46
N ARG A 129 22.79 9.55 -4.29
CA ARG A 129 23.60 9.77 -3.08
C ARG A 129 23.77 8.49 -2.28
N GLY A 130 22.72 7.63 -2.29
CA GLY A 130 22.68 6.36 -1.62
C GLY A 130 22.79 5.18 -2.59
N SER A 131 22.44 3.99 -2.09
CA SER A 131 22.45 2.75 -2.87
C SER A 131 21.13 1.98 -2.72
N ILE A 132 20.79 1.12 -3.70
CA ILE A 132 19.66 0.20 -3.63
C ILE A 132 20.14 -1.21 -3.88
N GLU A 133 19.74 -2.11 -2.99
CA GLU A 133 19.70 -3.54 -3.21
C GLU A 133 18.26 -3.95 -3.57
N TRP A 134 18.06 -4.50 -4.77
CA TRP A 134 16.78 -5.01 -5.23
C TRP A 134 16.63 -6.47 -4.83
N LYS A 135 15.63 -6.77 -3.99
CA LYS A 135 15.42 -8.10 -3.42
C LYS A 135 14.06 -8.67 -3.81
N LEU A 136 14.09 -9.84 -4.45
CA LEU A 136 12.90 -10.66 -4.62
C LEU A 136 12.58 -11.35 -3.30
N GLY A 137 11.37 -11.18 -2.77
CA GLY A 137 10.96 -11.80 -1.52
C GLY A 137 9.58 -11.38 -1.04
N ASP A 138 9.04 -12.18 -0.13
CA ASP A 138 7.80 -11.85 0.58
C ASP A 138 8.12 -11.03 1.82
N PHE A 139 7.61 -9.81 1.90
CA PHE A 139 7.86 -8.91 3.04
C PHE A 139 7.27 -9.40 4.37
N THR A 140 6.57 -10.53 4.38
CA THR A 140 6.08 -11.19 5.60
C THR A 140 7.03 -12.27 6.12
N ALA A 141 8.07 -12.65 5.34
CA ALA A 141 9.05 -13.68 5.70
C ALA A 141 10.32 -13.51 4.86
N LEU A 142 11.15 -12.53 5.20
CA LEU A 142 12.37 -12.20 4.46
C LEU A 142 13.60 -12.93 5.02
N ASP A 143 14.41 -13.46 4.13
CA ASP A 143 15.77 -13.92 4.47
C ASP A 143 16.70 -12.70 4.61
N LEU A 144 16.57 -12.02 5.74
CA LEU A 144 17.35 -10.84 6.13
C LEU A 144 17.67 -10.89 7.63
N PRO A 145 18.81 -10.33 8.06
CA PRO A 145 19.22 -10.39 9.47
C PRO A 145 18.25 -9.63 10.39
N THR A 146 18.02 -10.18 11.58
CA THR A 146 17.23 -9.53 12.64
C THR A 146 17.91 -8.27 13.13
N GLY A 147 17.13 -7.19 13.32
CA GLY A 147 17.61 -5.92 13.88
C GLY A 147 18.62 -5.20 13.01
N ALA A 148 18.64 -5.42 11.70
CA ALA A 148 19.65 -4.89 10.80
C ALA A 148 19.32 -3.51 10.22
N TYR A 149 18.06 -3.04 10.35
CA TYR A 149 17.58 -1.83 9.69
C TYR A 149 17.19 -0.73 10.67
N GLN A 150 17.53 0.52 10.32
CA GLN A 150 17.28 1.71 11.13
C GLN A 150 15.94 2.39 10.77
N ALA A 151 15.40 2.09 9.60
CA ALA A 151 14.10 2.59 9.16
C ALA A 151 13.46 1.63 8.16
N ALA A 152 12.12 1.65 8.09
CA ALA A 152 11.36 0.96 7.04
C ALA A 152 10.15 1.78 6.65
N PHE A 153 9.71 1.61 5.40
CA PHE A 153 8.44 2.15 4.94
C PHE A 153 7.70 1.18 4.02
N SER A 154 6.40 1.40 3.91
CA SER A 154 5.51 0.71 2.97
C SER A 154 4.49 1.71 2.45
N ILE A 155 4.32 1.80 1.13
CA ILE A 155 3.34 2.66 0.48
C ILE A 155 2.41 1.78 -0.36
N GLU A 156 1.14 1.66 0.05
CA GLU A 156 0.10 0.85 -0.61
C GLU A 156 0.54 -0.59 -0.91
N ALA A 157 1.23 -1.20 0.06
CA ALA A 157 1.67 -2.58 -0.05
C ALA A 157 1.33 -3.42 1.19
N ALA A 158 1.26 -2.81 2.38
CA ALA A 158 0.90 -3.53 3.61
C ALA A 158 -0.50 -4.14 3.53
N CYS A 159 -1.42 -3.57 2.73
CA CYS A 159 -2.75 -4.11 2.47
C CYS A 159 -2.74 -5.54 1.89
N HIS A 160 -1.67 -5.96 1.23
CA HIS A 160 -1.52 -7.30 0.66
C HIS A 160 -1.12 -8.38 1.69
N ALA A 161 -0.76 -8.00 2.93
CA ALA A 161 -0.54 -8.98 3.99
C ALA A 161 -1.88 -9.53 4.50
N ALA A 162 -1.86 -10.76 5.03
CA ALA A 162 -3.05 -11.43 5.51
C ALA A 162 -3.58 -10.85 6.84
N GLY A 163 -4.89 -11.00 7.04
CA GLY A 163 -5.60 -10.65 8.26
C GLY A 163 -5.89 -9.15 8.43
N SER A 164 -6.84 -8.81 9.30
CA SER A 164 -7.28 -7.43 9.52
C SER A 164 -6.23 -6.53 10.19
N GLY A 165 -5.37 -7.09 11.04
CA GLY A 165 -4.26 -6.39 11.69
C GLY A 165 -2.93 -6.48 10.93
N LYS A 166 -2.88 -7.17 9.78
CA LYS A 166 -1.66 -7.39 8.97
C LYS A 166 -0.50 -7.97 9.79
N GLU A 167 -0.82 -8.88 10.70
CA GLU A 167 0.14 -9.38 11.70
C GLU A 167 1.41 -9.99 11.09
N PRO A 168 1.38 -10.78 9.99
CA PRO A 168 2.62 -11.30 9.39
C PRO A 168 3.58 -10.19 8.96
N PHE A 169 3.06 -9.09 8.38
CA PHE A 169 3.84 -7.91 8.00
C PHE A 169 4.43 -7.20 9.24
N VAL A 170 3.59 -6.93 10.25
CA VAL A 170 4.01 -6.23 11.48
C VAL A 170 5.06 -7.03 12.24
N LYS A 171 4.88 -8.34 12.36
CA LYS A 171 5.83 -9.25 13.01
C LYS A 171 7.20 -9.23 12.31
N GLU A 172 7.21 -9.26 10.99
CA GLU A 172 8.44 -9.23 10.22
C GLU A 172 9.13 -7.85 10.30
N CYS A 173 8.39 -6.75 10.23
CA CYS A 173 8.92 -5.41 10.50
C CYS A 173 9.57 -5.35 11.89
N SER A 174 8.89 -5.92 12.89
CA SER A 174 9.43 -5.98 14.26
C SER A 174 10.74 -6.76 14.36
N ARG A 175 10.88 -7.85 13.61
CA ARG A 175 12.10 -8.66 13.57
C ARG A 175 13.25 -7.92 12.89
N LEU A 176 12.99 -7.28 11.77
CA LEU A 176 14.01 -6.67 10.91
C LEU A 176 14.52 -5.32 11.45
N LEU A 177 13.67 -4.58 12.14
CA LEU A 177 13.99 -3.25 12.66
C LEU A 177 14.70 -3.32 14.02
N GLN A 178 15.75 -2.54 14.17
CA GLN A 178 16.44 -2.36 15.46
C GLN A 178 15.61 -1.50 16.42
N ARG A 179 15.97 -1.51 17.71
CA ARG A 179 15.37 -0.61 18.70
C ARG A 179 15.58 0.84 18.30
N GLY A 180 14.55 1.66 18.46
CA GLY A 180 14.53 3.06 18.04
C GLY A 180 14.24 3.29 16.56
N ALA A 181 14.28 2.26 15.72
CA ALA A 181 13.99 2.38 14.30
C ALA A 181 12.53 2.81 14.02
N LYS A 182 12.34 3.58 12.98
CA LYS A 182 10.99 4.02 12.54
C LYS A 182 10.43 3.15 11.43
N LEU A 183 9.12 2.90 11.53
CA LEU A 183 8.29 2.32 10.50
C LEU A 183 7.23 3.35 10.09
N VAL A 184 7.15 3.63 8.79
CA VAL A 184 6.10 4.49 8.22
C VAL A 184 5.27 3.70 7.21
N VAL A 185 3.96 3.67 7.41
CA VAL A 185 3.01 3.01 6.51
C VAL A 185 2.04 4.03 5.96
N ALA A 186 1.93 4.11 4.63
CA ALA A 186 0.95 4.91 3.91
C ALA A 186 0.01 3.95 3.18
N ASP A 187 -1.24 3.82 3.64
CA ASP A 187 -2.16 2.82 3.07
C ASP A 187 -3.63 3.19 3.34
N GLY A 188 -4.55 2.45 2.70
CA GLY A 188 -5.97 2.49 2.97
C GLY A 188 -6.36 1.62 4.17
N PHE A 189 -7.21 2.15 5.06
CA PHE A 189 -7.67 1.44 6.25
C PHE A 189 -9.17 1.51 6.43
N MET A 190 -9.75 0.40 6.91
CA MET A 190 -11.11 0.38 7.45
C MET A 190 -11.11 1.09 8.81
N LYS A 191 -12.02 2.06 8.98
CA LYS A 191 -12.22 2.79 10.25
C LYS A 191 -13.27 2.09 11.11
N ARG A 192 -14.24 1.46 10.46
CA ARG A 192 -15.29 0.65 11.07
C ARG A 192 -16.02 -0.16 9.99
N THR A 193 -16.63 -1.25 10.39
CA THR A 193 -17.43 -2.12 9.50
C THR A 193 -18.90 -2.15 9.85
N ASP A 194 -19.26 -1.90 11.13
CA ASP A 194 -20.63 -1.90 11.61
C ASP A 194 -21.44 -0.75 11.02
N GLY A 195 -22.65 -1.10 10.59
CA GLY A 195 -23.58 -0.16 9.94
C GLY A 195 -23.17 0.24 8.53
N MET A 196 -22.24 -0.49 7.89
CA MET A 196 -21.84 -0.24 6.51
C MET A 196 -22.99 -0.56 5.55
N PRO A 197 -23.39 0.36 4.64
CA PRO A 197 -24.37 0.09 3.63
C PRO A 197 -23.93 -1.04 2.68
N ARG A 198 -24.86 -1.91 2.29
CA ARG A 198 -24.56 -3.06 1.40
C ARG A 198 -23.92 -2.64 0.09
N TRP A 199 -24.36 -1.52 -0.50
CA TRP A 199 -23.76 -1.01 -1.74
C TRP A 199 -22.29 -0.63 -1.57
N TYR A 200 -21.93 -0.05 -0.41
CA TYR A 200 -20.54 0.37 -0.13
C TYR A 200 -19.65 -0.84 0.16
N ALA A 201 -20.19 -1.85 0.89
CA ALA A 201 -19.49 -3.13 1.07
C ALA A 201 -19.23 -3.82 -0.28
N ALA A 202 -20.21 -3.80 -1.19
CA ALA A 202 -20.06 -4.36 -2.53
C ALA A 202 -19.01 -3.59 -3.37
N LEU A 203 -18.96 -2.25 -3.26
CA LEU A 203 -17.95 -1.40 -3.88
C LEU A 203 -16.54 -1.79 -3.41
N LEU A 204 -16.32 -1.84 -2.09
CA LEU A 204 -15.04 -2.24 -1.51
C LEU A 204 -14.66 -3.67 -1.93
N GLY A 205 -15.59 -4.62 -1.88
CA GLY A 205 -15.35 -6.00 -2.29
C GLY A 205 -15.00 -6.13 -3.78
N THR A 206 -15.55 -5.29 -4.64
CA THR A 206 -15.17 -5.26 -6.06
C THR A 206 -13.72 -4.77 -6.22
N MET A 207 -13.34 -3.75 -5.48
CA MET A 207 -11.98 -3.19 -5.57
C MET A 207 -10.93 -4.13 -4.98
N THR A 208 -11.19 -4.71 -3.80
CA THR A 208 -10.24 -5.65 -3.18
C THR A 208 -9.99 -6.85 -4.08
N ARG A 209 -11.03 -7.45 -4.66
CA ARG A 209 -10.86 -8.55 -5.63
C ARG A 209 -10.07 -8.12 -6.87
N ALA A 210 -10.37 -6.94 -7.42
CA ALA A 210 -9.75 -6.46 -8.64
C ALA A 210 -8.28 -6.05 -8.47
N TRP A 211 -7.87 -5.68 -7.26
CA TRP A 211 -6.49 -5.31 -6.92
C TRP A 211 -5.72 -6.39 -6.16
N ALA A 212 -6.23 -7.61 -6.14
CA ALA A 212 -5.63 -8.74 -5.42
C ALA A 212 -5.33 -8.42 -3.95
N VAL A 213 -6.21 -7.65 -3.29
CA VAL A 213 -6.17 -7.33 -1.86
C VAL A 213 -7.16 -8.24 -1.16
N GLU A 214 -6.72 -9.05 -0.20
CA GLU A 214 -7.61 -9.90 0.59
C GLU A 214 -8.64 -9.06 1.35
N SER A 215 -8.15 -8.08 2.10
CA SER A 215 -8.94 -7.09 2.82
C SER A 215 -8.10 -5.87 3.15
N PHE A 216 -8.70 -4.69 3.22
CA PHE A 216 -8.02 -3.56 3.83
C PHE A 216 -7.82 -3.81 5.34
N ALA A 217 -6.72 -3.32 5.89
CA ALA A 217 -6.47 -3.42 7.32
C ALA A 217 -7.54 -2.65 8.10
N ASP A 218 -7.99 -3.19 9.23
CA ASP A 218 -8.72 -2.42 10.24
C ASP A 218 -7.73 -1.54 11.01
N LEU A 219 -8.01 -0.25 11.10
CA LEU A 219 -7.09 0.72 11.70
C LEU A 219 -6.78 0.40 13.16
N SER A 220 -7.80 0.02 13.92
CA SER A 220 -7.65 -0.30 15.35
C SER A 220 -6.90 -1.62 15.55
N ALA A 221 -7.20 -2.64 14.73
CA ALA A 221 -6.51 -3.92 14.77
C ALA A 221 -5.04 -3.78 14.36
N PHE A 222 -4.74 -2.95 13.35
CA PHE A 222 -3.37 -2.71 12.87
C PHE A 222 -2.53 -1.96 13.91
N THR A 223 -3.07 -0.88 14.51
CA THR A 223 -2.35 -0.13 15.54
C THR A 223 -2.13 -0.97 16.80
N ALA A 224 -3.14 -1.73 17.24
CA ALA A 224 -2.99 -2.67 18.35
C ALA A 224 -1.98 -3.80 18.02
N CYS A 225 -1.92 -4.24 16.76
CA CYS A 225 -0.93 -5.22 16.32
C CYS A 225 0.49 -4.65 16.38
N LEU A 226 0.70 -3.40 15.93
CA LEU A 226 1.99 -2.70 16.09
C LEU A 226 2.44 -2.68 17.55
N GLU A 227 1.56 -2.31 18.47
CA GLU A 227 1.88 -2.24 19.90
C GLU A 227 2.22 -3.60 20.50
N ARG A 228 1.45 -4.66 20.18
CA ARG A 228 1.73 -6.04 20.62
C ARG A 228 3.09 -6.54 20.13
N HIS A 229 3.54 -6.11 18.96
CA HIS A 229 4.83 -6.49 18.40
C HIS A 229 5.96 -5.51 18.74
N GLY A 230 5.78 -4.69 19.80
CA GLY A 230 6.84 -3.86 20.37
C GLY A 230 7.08 -2.55 19.65
N PHE A 231 6.11 -2.04 18.91
CA PHE A 231 6.15 -0.67 18.41
C PHE A 231 5.40 0.28 19.35
N GLN A 232 5.84 1.52 19.37
CA GLN A 232 5.06 2.65 19.86
C GLN A 232 4.50 3.39 18.64
N VAL A 233 3.18 3.50 18.53
CA VAL A 233 2.54 4.32 17.52
C VAL A 233 2.74 5.80 17.90
N LEU A 234 3.49 6.53 17.10
CA LEU A 234 3.81 7.95 17.33
C LEU A 234 2.75 8.87 16.71
N ALA A 235 2.23 8.51 15.55
CA ALA A 235 1.21 9.27 14.84
C ALA A 235 0.34 8.37 13.97
N THR A 236 -0.95 8.71 13.91
CA THR A 236 -1.94 8.12 13.00
C THR A 236 -2.68 9.27 12.32
N GLU A 237 -2.23 9.64 11.13
CA GLU A 237 -2.70 10.82 10.41
C GLU A 237 -3.66 10.42 9.29
N GLU A 238 -4.93 10.81 9.37
CA GLU A 238 -5.86 10.63 8.24
C GLU A 238 -5.56 11.67 7.15
N ILE A 239 -5.11 11.19 5.99
CA ILE A 239 -4.75 12.03 4.85
C ILE A 239 -5.70 11.88 3.65
N SER A 240 -6.91 11.36 3.87
CA SER A 240 -7.91 11.11 2.81
C SER A 240 -8.16 12.32 1.92
N TRP A 241 -8.23 13.54 2.49
CA TRP A 241 -8.38 14.77 1.72
C TRP A 241 -7.14 15.16 0.91
N ARG A 242 -5.97 14.74 1.37
CA ARG A 242 -4.71 14.95 0.64
C ARG A 242 -4.57 14.02 -0.56
N ILE A 243 -5.20 12.84 -0.47
CA ILE A 243 -5.23 11.85 -1.56
C ILE A 243 -6.28 12.21 -2.62
N ALA A 244 -7.39 12.80 -2.22
CA ALA A 244 -8.53 13.05 -3.11
C ALA A 244 -8.17 13.72 -4.45
N PRO A 245 -7.32 14.76 -4.53
CA PRO A 245 -6.94 15.35 -5.82
C PRO A 245 -6.26 14.35 -6.77
N SER A 246 -5.36 13.49 -6.27
CA SER A 246 -4.72 12.47 -7.11
C SER A 246 -5.71 11.38 -7.52
N ALA A 247 -6.60 10.96 -6.62
CA ALA A 247 -7.64 9.96 -6.92
C ALA A 247 -8.60 10.43 -8.02
N LEU A 248 -8.87 11.72 -8.12
CA LEU A 248 -9.70 12.28 -9.19
C LEU A 248 -9.05 12.20 -10.58
N HIS A 249 -7.74 12.00 -10.68
CA HIS A 249 -7.08 11.73 -11.96
C HIS A 249 -7.35 10.31 -12.48
N VAL A 250 -7.67 9.35 -11.59
CA VAL A 250 -7.78 7.93 -11.95
C VAL A 250 -8.78 7.69 -13.08
N PRO A 251 -10.04 8.16 -13.05
CA PRO A 251 -10.97 7.93 -14.15
C PRO A 251 -10.48 8.50 -15.48
N ARG A 252 -9.89 9.72 -15.46
CA ARG A 252 -9.37 10.35 -16.67
C ARG A 252 -8.22 9.54 -17.28
N VAL A 253 -7.28 9.10 -16.45
CA VAL A 253 -6.14 8.27 -16.88
C VAL A 253 -6.64 6.94 -17.44
N THR A 254 -7.59 6.30 -16.76
CA THR A 254 -8.18 5.03 -17.17
C THR A 254 -8.91 5.13 -18.51
N LEU A 255 -9.70 6.19 -18.71
CA LEU A 255 -10.39 6.41 -19.99
C LEU A 255 -9.40 6.67 -21.12
N LYS A 256 -8.34 7.44 -20.86
CA LYS A 256 -7.26 7.65 -21.84
C LYS A 256 -6.52 6.34 -22.17
N PHE A 257 -6.25 5.53 -21.16
CA PHE A 257 -5.65 4.21 -21.33
C PHE A 257 -6.54 3.30 -22.19
N LEU A 258 -7.83 3.22 -21.88
CA LEU A 258 -8.79 2.43 -22.67
C LEU A 258 -8.83 2.88 -24.14
N ALA A 259 -8.92 4.17 -24.39
CA ALA A 259 -8.86 4.71 -25.76
C ALA A 259 -7.57 4.31 -26.46
N GLY A 260 -6.44 4.37 -25.77
CA GLY A 260 -5.14 3.94 -26.30
C GLY A 260 -5.08 2.45 -26.64
N GLU A 261 -5.49 1.59 -25.72
CA GLU A 261 -5.41 0.13 -25.91
C GLU A 261 -6.45 -0.39 -26.90
N LEU A 262 -7.73 -0.01 -26.73
CA LEU A 262 -8.82 -0.59 -27.50
C LEU A 262 -8.98 0.03 -28.90
N VAL A 263 -8.82 1.36 -29.00
CA VAL A 263 -9.08 2.07 -30.26
C VAL A 263 -7.80 2.20 -31.09
N LEU A 264 -6.72 2.74 -30.50
CA LEU A 264 -5.49 3.01 -31.25
C LEU A 264 -4.67 1.74 -31.49
N ARG A 265 -4.46 0.93 -30.44
CA ARG A 265 -3.65 -0.30 -30.53
C ARG A 265 -4.47 -1.54 -30.89
N ARG A 266 -5.80 -1.45 -30.86
CA ARG A 266 -6.75 -2.55 -31.13
C ARG A 266 -6.46 -3.82 -30.33
N LYS A 267 -5.94 -3.66 -29.10
CA LYS A 267 -5.65 -4.78 -28.21
C LYS A 267 -6.91 -5.16 -27.42
N ARG A 268 -7.06 -6.47 -27.14
CA ARG A 268 -8.08 -6.98 -26.21
C ARG A 268 -7.49 -6.98 -24.79
N LEU A 269 -8.29 -6.56 -23.81
CA LEU A 269 -7.96 -6.70 -22.41
C LEU A 269 -8.48 -8.06 -21.91
N ASN A 270 -7.68 -8.75 -21.11
CA ASN A 270 -8.13 -9.95 -20.41
C ASN A 270 -8.99 -9.60 -19.17
N SER A 271 -9.51 -10.60 -18.46
CA SER A 271 -10.40 -10.41 -17.31
C SER A 271 -9.74 -9.66 -16.16
N VAL A 272 -8.46 -9.90 -15.90
CA VAL A 272 -7.68 -9.24 -14.82
C VAL A 272 -7.55 -7.75 -15.10
N ARG A 273 -7.12 -7.38 -16.32
CA ARG A 273 -7.00 -5.98 -16.74
C ARG A 273 -8.36 -5.27 -16.79
N TRP A 274 -9.44 -5.96 -17.18
CA TRP A 274 -10.79 -5.41 -17.10
C TRP A 274 -11.20 -5.17 -15.64
N GLY A 275 -10.94 -6.11 -14.74
CA GLY A 275 -11.16 -5.92 -13.29
C GLY A 275 -10.43 -4.68 -12.77
N HIS A 276 -9.14 -4.54 -13.10
CA HIS A 276 -8.34 -3.36 -12.76
C HIS A 276 -8.96 -2.06 -13.29
N VAL A 277 -9.37 -2.02 -14.54
CA VAL A 277 -10.04 -0.86 -15.17
C VAL A 277 -11.32 -0.49 -14.41
N VAL A 278 -12.18 -1.47 -14.09
CA VAL A 278 -13.43 -1.24 -13.34
C VAL A 278 -13.10 -0.67 -11.96
N ALA A 279 -12.16 -1.29 -11.23
CA ALA A 279 -11.72 -0.78 -9.93
C ALA A 279 -11.22 0.66 -10.00
N CYS A 280 -10.41 0.98 -11.00
CA CYS A 280 -9.91 2.35 -11.23
C CYS A 280 -11.06 3.34 -11.49
N LEU A 281 -12.07 2.99 -12.28
CA LEU A 281 -13.20 3.88 -12.56
C LEU A 281 -14.07 4.15 -11.34
N ILE A 282 -14.22 3.16 -10.44
CA ILE A 282 -15.03 3.28 -9.23
C ILE A 282 -14.24 3.77 -8.01
N ALA A 283 -12.90 3.78 -8.06
CA ALA A 283 -12.03 4.18 -6.95
C ALA A 283 -12.40 5.53 -6.29
N PRO A 284 -12.74 6.60 -7.02
CA PRO A 284 -13.14 7.86 -6.39
C PRO A 284 -14.40 7.75 -5.51
N LEU A 285 -15.27 6.76 -5.77
CA LEU A 285 -16.49 6.53 -5.01
C LEU A 285 -16.22 6.04 -3.57
N ILE A 286 -15.02 5.49 -3.32
CA ILE A 286 -14.59 5.14 -1.94
C ILE A 286 -14.67 6.36 -1.03
N GLY A 287 -14.33 7.54 -1.56
CA GLY A 287 -14.40 8.78 -0.82
C GLY A 287 -15.80 9.11 -0.25
N LEU A 288 -16.88 8.55 -0.80
CA LEU A 288 -18.23 8.71 -0.28
C LEU A 288 -18.43 7.99 1.07
N GLY A 289 -17.67 6.95 1.34
CA GLY A 289 -17.74 6.16 2.57
C GLY A 289 -16.72 6.54 3.63
N ARG A 290 -16.31 7.81 3.74
CA ARG A 290 -15.29 8.29 4.69
C ARG A 290 -15.55 7.94 6.16
N ARG A 291 -16.78 7.60 6.53
CA ARG A 291 -17.12 7.07 7.84
C ARG A 291 -16.54 5.68 8.07
N TYR A 292 -16.36 4.89 7.01
CA TYR A 292 -15.98 3.49 7.03
C TYR A 292 -14.55 3.24 6.60
N PHE A 293 -14.04 4.06 5.69
CA PHE A 293 -12.72 3.92 5.09
C PHE A 293 -11.98 5.27 5.07
N GLY A 294 -10.66 5.21 5.22
CA GLY A 294 -9.78 6.38 5.09
C GLY A 294 -8.39 5.96 4.65
N TYR A 295 -7.63 6.93 4.18
CA TYR A 295 -6.23 6.75 3.87
C TYR A 295 -5.39 7.37 4.98
N PHE A 296 -4.41 6.62 5.49
CA PHE A 296 -3.65 7.02 6.66
C PHE A 296 -2.14 6.97 6.40
N LEU A 297 -1.44 7.88 7.05
CA LEU A 297 0.00 7.83 7.31
C LEU A 297 0.19 7.45 8.78
N ILE A 298 0.74 6.28 9.00
CA ILE A 298 1.01 5.75 10.35
C ILE A 298 2.51 5.76 10.56
N THR A 299 2.96 6.43 11.63
CA THR A 299 4.36 6.45 12.04
C THR A 299 4.48 5.70 13.36
N ALA A 300 5.33 4.69 13.40
CA ALA A 300 5.60 3.90 14.59
C ALA A 300 7.11 3.80 14.84
N GLN A 301 7.50 3.62 16.10
CA GLN A 301 8.90 3.44 16.51
C GLN A 301 9.05 2.12 17.27
N LYS A 302 10.06 1.33 16.91
CA LYS A 302 10.41 0.09 17.60
C LYS A 302 10.96 0.39 19.01
N ARG A 303 10.37 -0.22 20.04
CA ARG A 303 10.82 -0.10 21.44
C ARG A 303 12.03 -0.97 21.76
#